data_7971ea1e365fca5c4ae596a9df22b0c4
#
_entry.id   7971ea1e365fca5c4ae596a9df22b0c4
#
_cell.length_a   1.000
_cell.length_b   1.000
_cell.length_c   1.000
_cell.angle_alpha   90.00
_cell.angle_beta   90.00
_cell.angle_gamma   90.00
#
_symmetry.space_group_name_H-M   'P 1'
#
loop_
_entity.id
_entity.type
_entity.pdbx_description
1 polymer ?
#
loop_
_entity_poly.entity_id
_entity_poly.type
_entity_poly.pdbx_seq_one_letter_code
_entity_poly.pdbx_strand_id
1 'polypeptide(L)'
;MAITALMVKDLREKSGAGMMDAKKALIETDGDTEAAIDWLRTKGLAKAAKKSGRTAAEGLVAVQVIAGRGVVVEVNSETDFVAKNNDFQQMVASFATAALDVSDVAQLSAAVVDGKSVTDILTDKISTIGENLSLRRMGALEGNQVVSYVHNAADVGMGTIGV
;
A
#
# COMPACT_ATOMS: atom_id res chain seq x y z
N MET A 1 -4.33 -33.13 -1.23
CA MET A 1 -2.98 -33.16 -0.60
C MET A 1 -3.09 -32.63 0.83
N ALA A 2 -2.31 -33.17 1.80
CA ALA A 2 -2.34 -32.59 3.16
C ALA A 2 -1.60 -31.26 3.19
N ILE A 3 -2.28 -30.19 3.61
CA ILE A 3 -1.69 -28.86 3.73
C ILE A 3 -0.81 -28.80 4.97
N THR A 4 0.49 -28.61 4.78
CA THR A 4 1.48 -28.53 5.86
C THR A 4 1.65 -27.11 6.40
N ALA A 5 2.13 -26.99 7.64
CA ALA A 5 2.45 -25.68 8.24
C ALA A 5 3.53 -24.92 7.43
N LEU A 6 4.47 -25.65 6.80
CA LEU A 6 5.50 -25.05 5.95
C LEU A 6 4.88 -24.41 4.71
N MET A 7 4.00 -25.10 3.99
CA MET A 7 3.29 -24.53 2.83
C MET A 7 2.51 -23.27 3.19
N VAL A 8 1.86 -23.24 4.35
CA VAL A 8 1.13 -22.06 4.83
C VAL A 8 2.09 -20.91 5.13
N LYS A 9 3.24 -21.19 5.74
CA LYS A 9 4.27 -20.19 6.00
C LYS A 9 4.83 -19.61 4.70
N ASP A 10 5.21 -20.46 3.75
CA ASP A 10 5.76 -20.05 2.45
C ASP A 10 4.77 -19.19 1.65
N LEU A 11 3.50 -19.59 1.60
CA LEU A 11 2.46 -18.81 0.93
C LEU A 11 2.25 -17.46 1.62
N ARG A 12 2.27 -17.43 2.96
CA ARG A 12 2.16 -16.19 3.71
C ARG A 12 3.33 -15.24 3.43
N GLU A 13 4.55 -15.73 3.37
CA GLU A 13 5.74 -14.93 3.06
C GLU A 13 5.68 -14.35 1.63
N LYS A 14 5.19 -15.12 0.66
CA LYS A 14 5.04 -14.69 -0.74
C LYS A 14 3.89 -13.70 -0.95
N SER A 15 2.76 -13.89 -0.26
CA SER A 15 1.52 -13.13 -0.52
C SER A 15 1.27 -12.00 0.46
N GLY A 16 1.94 -11.98 1.63
CA GLY A 16 1.63 -11.08 2.72
C GLY A 16 0.30 -11.36 3.43
N ALA A 17 -0.41 -12.41 3.04
CA ALA A 17 -1.72 -12.75 3.61
C ALA A 17 -1.63 -13.21 5.07
N GLY A 18 -2.73 -13.08 5.81
CA GLY A 18 -2.85 -13.65 7.15
C GLY A 18 -2.78 -15.18 7.12
N MET A 19 -2.28 -15.80 8.20
CA MET A 19 -2.07 -17.26 8.29
C MET A 19 -3.34 -18.07 7.97
N MET A 20 -4.49 -17.62 8.44
CA MET A 20 -5.76 -18.32 8.20
C MET A 20 -6.23 -18.18 6.75
N ASP A 21 -6.01 -17.03 6.13
CA ASP A 21 -6.33 -16.82 4.72
C ASP A 21 -5.39 -17.63 3.82
N ALA A 22 -4.09 -17.67 4.11
CA ALA A 22 -3.12 -18.49 3.40
C ALA A 22 -3.45 -19.99 3.51
N LYS A 23 -3.79 -20.48 4.71
CA LYS A 23 -4.23 -21.87 4.91
C LYS A 23 -5.50 -22.18 4.11
N LYS A 24 -6.48 -21.28 4.14
CA LYS A 24 -7.73 -21.46 3.40
C LYS A 24 -7.49 -21.48 1.89
N ALA A 25 -6.67 -20.58 1.38
CA ALA A 25 -6.32 -20.54 -0.03
C ALA A 25 -5.71 -21.88 -0.50
N LEU A 26 -4.74 -22.42 0.24
CA LEU A 26 -4.14 -23.71 -0.08
C LEU A 26 -5.16 -24.87 -0.03
N ILE A 27 -6.11 -24.84 0.90
CA ILE A 27 -7.18 -25.86 0.95
C ILE A 27 -8.06 -25.77 -0.30
N GLU A 28 -8.50 -24.56 -0.68
CA GLU A 28 -9.38 -24.33 -1.83
C GLU A 28 -8.69 -24.61 -3.19
N THR A 29 -7.36 -24.67 -3.21
CA THR A 29 -6.56 -24.92 -4.43
C THR A 29 -5.76 -26.24 -4.36
N ASP A 30 -6.14 -27.15 -3.47
CA ASP A 30 -5.48 -28.46 -3.30
C ASP A 30 -3.96 -28.40 -3.12
N GLY A 31 -3.46 -27.30 -2.52
CA GLY A 31 -2.04 -27.08 -2.27
C GLY A 31 -1.26 -26.45 -3.42
N ASP A 32 -1.91 -26.06 -4.52
CA ASP A 32 -1.28 -25.31 -5.58
C ASP A 32 -1.00 -23.87 -5.12
N THR A 33 0.28 -23.51 -5.05
CA THR A 33 0.73 -22.21 -4.52
C THR A 33 0.37 -21.06 -5.44
N GLU A 34 0.46 -21.23 -6.77
CA GLU A 34 0.16 -20.18 -7.73
C GLU A 34 -1.35 -19.90 -7.76
N ALA A 35 -2.15 -20.95 -7.86
CA ALA A 35 -3.60 -20.83 -7.75
C ALA A 35 -4.03 -20.22 -6.40
N ALA A 36 -3.33 -20.53 -5.31
CA ALA A 36 -3.59 -19.95 -4.00
C ALA A 36 -3.29 -18.44 -3.94
N ILE A 37 -2.24 -17.98 -4.60
CA ILE A 37 -1.94 -16.54 -4.75
C ILE A 37 -3.07 -15.84 -5.51
N ASP A 38 -3.52 -16.38 -6.62
CA ASP A 38 -4.62 -15.81 -7.41
C ASP A 38 -5.94 -15.81 -6.64
N TRP A 39 -6.20 -16.86 -5.87
CA TRP A 39 -7.36 -16.93 -4.99
C TRP A 39 -7.31 -15.84 -3.89
N LEU A 40 -6.14 -15.64 -3.27
CA LEU A 40 -5.93 -14.58 -2.29
C LEU A 40 -6.09 -13.19 -2.90
N ARG A 41 -5.60 -12.96 -4.10
CA ARG A 41 -5.77 -11.69 -4.84
C ARG A 41 -7.24 -11.41 -5.10
N THR A 42 -7.98 -12.36 -5.61
CA THR A 42 -9.42 -12.24 -5.86
C THR A 42 -10.20 -11.94 -4.57
N LYS A 43 -9.85 -12.62 -3.48
CA LYS A 43 -10.44 -12.39 -2.16
C LYS A 43 -10.08 -11.00 -1.62
N GLY A 44 -8.85 -10.53 -1.84
CA GLY A 44 -8.38 -9.19 -1.50
C GLY A 44 -9.18 -8.11 -2.21
N LEU A 45 -9.37 -8.23 -3.52
CA LEU A 45 -10.22 -7.34 -4.32
C LEU A 45 -11.66 -7.28 -3.78
N ALA A 46 -12.26 -8.42 -3.47
CA ALA A 46 -13.61 -8.47 -2.89
C ALA A 46 -13.69 -7.80 -1.51
N LYS A 47 -12.66 -7.94 -0.67
CA LYS A 47 -12.58 -7.24 0.63
C LYS A 47 -12.42 -5.73 0.43
N ALA A 48 -11.57 -5.29 -0.48
CA ALA A 48 -11.36 -3.88 -0.80
C ALA A 48 -12.64 -3.24 -1.33
N ALA A 49 -13.33 -3.90 -2.26
CA ALA A 49 -14.62 -3.43 -2.79
C ALA A 49 -15.68 -3.23 -1.71
N LYS A 50 -15.77 -4.15 -0.73
CA LYS A 50 -16.71 -4.02 0.40
C LYS A 50 -16.40 -2.83 1.31
N LYS A 51 -15.16 -2.36 1.33
CA LYS A 51 -14.71 -1.26 2.19
C LYS A 51 -14.66 0.09 1.48
N SER A 52 -14.67 0.11 0.15
CA SER A 52 -14.49 1.33 -0.65
C SER A 52 -15.50 2.44 -0.36
N GLY A 53 -16.68 2.10 0.17
CA GLY A 53 -17.68 3.07 0.59
C GLY A 53 -17.48 3.67 2.00
N ARG A 54 -16.45 3.22 2.74
CA ARG A 54 -16.17 3.76 4.09
C ARG A 54 -15.34 5.04 3.97
N THR A 55 -15.61 6.01 4.85
CA THR A 55 -14.86 7.26 4.88
C THR A 55 -13.42 6.99 5.35
N ALA A 56 -12.46 7.38 4.52
CA ALA A 56 -11.03 7.36 4.84
C ALA A 56 -10.52 8.82 4.79
N ALA A 57 -10.46 9.46 5.94
CA ALA A 57 -10.12 10.88 6.09
C ALA A 57 -8.85 11.11 6.92
N GLU A 58 -8.37 10.08 7.60
CA GLU A 58 -7.09 10.04 8.29
C GLU A 58 -5.98 9.56 7.35
N GLY A 59 -4.81 9.26 7.84
CA GLY A 59 -3.69 8.72 7.08
C GLY A 59 -2.45 9.60 7.11
N LEU A 60 -1.66 9.59 6.03
CA LEU A 60 -0.38 10.29 5.95
C LEU A 60 -0.21 11.00 4.61
N VAL A 61 0.55 12.09 4.69
CA VAL A 61 1.17 12.75 3.54
C VAL A 61 2.67 12.47 3.59
N ALA A 62 3.24 12.00 2.48
CA ALA A 62 4.68 11.85 2.31
C ALA A 62 5.22 12.83 1.29
N VAL A 63 6.41 13.35 1.54
CA VAL A 63 7.12 14.30 0.68
C VAL A 63 8.49 13.75 0.37
N GLN A 64 8.89 13.84 -0.91
CA GLN A 64 10.27 13.56 -1.31
C GLN A 64 10.80 14.66 -2.22
N VAL A 65 12.10 14.97 -2.09
CA VAL A 65 12.80 15.93 -2.95
C VAL A 65 14.11 15.30 -3.42
N ILE A 66 14.30 15.23 -4.74
CA ILE A 66 15.52 14.73 -5.35
C ILE A 66 15.86 15.61 -6.57
N ALA A 67 17.10 16.11 -6.61
CA ALA A 67 17.68 16.78 -7.79
C ALA A 67 16.78 17.86 -8.41
N GLY A 68 16.17 18.72 -7.60
CA GLY A 68 15.31 19.80 -8.07
C GLY A 68 13.88 19.38 -8.45
N ARG A 69 13.50 18.14 -8.18
CA ARG A 69 12.11 17.65 -8.27
C ARG A 69 11.58 17.34 -6.88
N GLY A 70 10.39 17.85 -6.57
CA GLY A 70 9.67 17.55 -5.35
C GLY A 70 8.33 16.90 -5.64
N VAL A 71 7.95 15.91 -4.81
CA VAL A 71 6.65 15.25 -4.88
C VAL A 71 6.00 15.22 -3.52
N VAL A 72 4.69 15.23 -3.50
CA VAL A 72 3.87 15.03 -2.32
C VAL A 72 2.78 14.00 -2.65
N VAL A 73 2.58 13.02 -1.77
CA VAL A 73 1.60 11.95 -1.94
C VAL A 73 0.74 11.87 -0.69
N GLU A 74 -0.57 11.80 -0.85
CA GLU A 74 -1.52 11.62 0.23
C GLU A 74 -2.17 10.24 0.12
N VAL A 75 -2.03 9.44 1.19
CA VAL A 75 -2.67 8.14 1.35
C VAL A 75 -3.55 8.17 2.59
N ASN A 76 -4.85 7.99 2.40
CA ASN A 76 -5.83 8.04 3.49
C ASN A 76 -6.12 6.65 4.06
N SER A 77 -6.51 6.64 5.34
CA SER A 77 -7.03 5.50 6.11
C SER A 77 -8.29 5.92 6.87
N GLU A 78 -9.01 4.95 7.44
CA GLU A 78 -10.21 5.24 8.25
C GLU A 78 -9.84 5.84 9.60
N THR A 79 -8.74 5.37 10.24
CA THR A 79 -8.32 5.79 11.58
C THR A 79 -6.88 6.29 11.61
N ASP A 80 -6.56 7.11 12.61
CA ASP A 80 -5.20 7.60 12.89
C ASP A 80 -4.26 6.50 13.42
N PHE A 81 -4.79 5.39 13.91
CA PHE A 81 -3.98 4.24 14.33
C PHE A 81 -3.21 3.64 13.16
N VAL A 82 -3.81 3.59 11.98
CA VAL A 82 -3.15 3.09 10.77
C VAL A 82 -1.97 3.99 10.38
N ALA A 83 -2.07 5.30 10.54
CA ALA A 83 -0.97 6.23 10.30
C ALA A 83 0.29 5.95 11.15
N LYS A 84 0.11 5.30 12.30
CA LYS A 84 1.19 4.90 13.22
C LYS A 84 1.73 3.49 12.94
N ASN A 85 1.13 2.76 12.00
CA ASN A 85 1.53 1.41 11.65
C ASN A 85 2.73 1.42 10.70
N ASN A 86 3.82 0.72 11.05
CA ASN A 86 5.05 0.67 10.24
C ASN A 86 4.81 0.17 8.81
N ASP A 87 3.98 -0.85 8.63
CA ASP A 87 3.68 -1.39 7.29
C ASP A 87 2.98 -0.37 6.41
N PHE A 88 2.10 0.45 7.00
CA PHE A 88 1.43 1.54 6.30
C PHE A 88 2.43 2.66 5.97
N GLN A 89 3.28 3.05 6.91
CA GLN A 89 4.31 4.07 6.69
C GLN A 89 5.30 3.66 5.59
N GLN A 90 5.78 2.42 5.59
CA GLN A 90 6.65 1.89 4.54
C GLN A 90 5.98 1.90 3.17
N MET A 91 4.71 1.53 3.10
CA MET A 91 3.94 1.60 1.87
C MET A 91 3.83 3.05 1.36
N VAL A 92 3.48 4.00 2.23
CA VAL A 92 3.37 5.42 1.85
C VAL A 92 4.71 5.98 1.39
N ALA A 93 5.82 5.62 2.05
CA ALA A 93 7.18 6.00 1.64
C ALA A 93 7.53 5.45 0.26
N SER A 94 7.19 4.18 -0.03
CA SER A 94 7.44 3.56 -1.34
C SER A 94 6.63 4.24 -2.46
N PHE A 95 5.40 4.66 -2.17
CA PHE A 95 4.57 5.42 -3.11
C PHE A 95 5.14 6.81 -3.39
N ALA A 96 5.66 7.51 -2.37
CA ALA A 96 6.33 8.78 -2.55
C ALA A 96 7.61 8.64 -3.40
N THR A 97 8.36 7.54 -3.23
CA THR A 97 9.51 7.25 -4.09
C THR A 97 9.09 7.00 -5.53
N ALA A 98 8.06 6.19 -5.77
CA ALA A 98 7.53 5.93 -7.11
C ALA A 98 6.94 7.19 -7.77
N ALA A 99 6.43 8.15 -6.98
CA ALA A 99 5.89 9.40 -7.46
C ALA A 99 6.95 10.31 -8.11
N LEU A 100 8.23 10.12 -7.82
CA LEU A 100 9.31 10.88 -8.45
C LEU A 100 9.41 10.65 -9.97
N ASP A 101 8.95 9.51 -10.46
CA ASP A 101 9.07 9.09 -11.86
C ASP A 101 7.77 9.29 -12.67
N VAL A 102 6.71 9.81 -12.05
CA VAL A 102 5.40 9.97 -12.67
C VAL A 102 4.86 11.40 -12.48
N SER A 103 3.81 11.76 -13.22
CA SER A 103 3.29 13.12 -13.24
C SER A 103 1.92 13.29 -12.57
N ASP A 104 1.18 12.22 -12.39
CA ASP A 104 -0.17 12.25 -11.83
C ASP A 104 -0.53 10.98 -11.04
N VAL A 105 -1.65 11.04 -10.33
CA VAL A 105 -2.11 9.94 -9.47
C VAL A 105 -2.51 8.69 -10.28
N ALA A 106 -2.93 8.82 -11.52
CA ALA A 106 -3.30 7.68 -12.36
C ALA A 106 -2.05 6.89 -12.78
N GLN A 107 -0.99 7.61 -13.17
CA GLN A 107 0.31 7.00 -13.46
C GLN A 107 0.92 6.38 -12.19
N LEU A 108 0.82 7.07 -11.04
CA LEU A 108 1.28 6.52 -9.76
C LEU A 108 0.54 5.23 -9.40
N SER A 109 -0.78 5.18 -9.60
CA SER A 109 -1.58 3.99 -9.33
C SER A 109 -1.14 2.76 -10.15
N ALA A 110 -0.67 3.00 -11.38
CA ALA A 110 -0.17 1.97 -12.28
C ALA A 110 1.33 1.68 -12.12
N ALA A 111 2.08 2.54 -11.42
CA ALA A 111 3.51 2.37 -11.21
C ALA A 111 3.81 1.05 -10.48
N VAL A 112 4.94 0.44 -10.82
CA VAL A 112 5.36 -0.85 -10.25
C VAL A 112 6.38 -0.60 -9.14
N VAL A 113 6.09 -1.14 -7.97
CA VAL A 113 6.95 -1.12 -6.78
C VAL A 113 7.11 -2.58 -6.33
N ASP A 114 8.35 -3.06 -6.25
CA ASP A 114 8.67 -4.44 -5.85
C ASP A 114 7.88 -5.51 -6.62
N GLY A 115 7.69 -5.29 -7.93
CA GLY A 115 7.01 -6.23 -8.82
C GLY A 115 5.48 -6.22 -8.78
N LYS A 116 4.86 -5.30 -8.02
CA LYS A 116 3.40 -5.11 -7.96
C LYS A 116 3.02 -3.68 -8.30
N SER A 117 1.83 -3.49 -8.90
CA SER A 117 1.30 -2.13 -9.06
C SER A 117 0.98 -1.50 -7.69
N VAL A 118 1.07 -0.18 -7.61
CA VAL A 118 0.63 0.58 -6.42
C VAL A 118 -0.81 0.23 -6.05
N THR A 119 -1.68 0.06 -7.03
CA THR A 119 -3.08 -0.38 -6.83
C THR A 119 -3.16 -1.75 -6.18
N ASP A 120 -2.36 -2.72 -6.63
CA ASP A 120 -2.35 -4.07 -6.05
C ASP A 120 -1.79 -4.05 -4.62
N ILE A 121 -0.71 -3.29 -4.37
CA ILE A 121 -0.15 -3.11 -3.02
C ILE A 121 -1.21 -2.53 -2.07
N LEU A 122 -1.92 -1.49 -2.52
CA LEU A 122 -2.98 -0.87 -1.73
C LEU A 122 -4.11 -1.86 -1.40
N THR A 123 -4.53 -2.66 -2.39
CA THR A 123 -5.53 -3.72 -2.24
C THR A 123 -5.11 -4.78 -1.21
N ASP A 124 -3.86 -5.24 -1.29
CA ASP A 124 -3.28 -6.19 -0.34
C ASP A 124 -3.29 -5.60 1.08
N LYS A 125 -2.93 -4.32 1.23
CA LYS A 125 -2.93 -3.63 2.53
C LYS A 125 -4.35 -3.42 3.08
N ILE A 126 -5.34 -3.09 2.26
CA ILE A 126 -6.76 -3.06 2.68
C ILE A 126 -7.19 -4.42 3.25
N SER A 127 -6.74 -5.50 2.62
CA SER A 127 -7.08 -6.85 3.05
C SER A 127 -6.42 -7.23 4.39
N THR A 128 -5.17 -6.81 4.62
CA THR A 128 -4.36 -7.17 5.80
C THR A 128 -4.59 -6.23 6.99
N ILE A 129 -4.63 -4.93 6.75
CA ILE A 129 -4.90 -3.91 7.79
C ILE A 129 -6.38 -3.94 8.20
N GLY A 130 -7.28 -4.18 7.25
CA GLY A 130 -8.69 -4.31 7.54
C GLY A 130 -9.49 -3.00 7.46
N GLU A 131 -8.88 -1.91 7.02
CA GLU A 131 -9.52 -0.61 6.79
C GLU A 131 -9.60 -0.27 5.29
N ASN A 132 -10.47 0.67 4.94
CA ASN A 132 -10.44 1.32 3.63
C ASN A 132 -9.19 2.20 3.55
N LEU A 133 -8.38 2.00 2.52
CA LEU A 133 -7.22 2.83 2.22
C LEU A 133 -7.40 3.44 0.83
N SER A 134 -6.94 4.66 0.65
CA SER A 134 -7.06 5.36 -0.63
C SER A 134 -5.80 6.13 -0.96
N LEU A 135 -5.22 5.89 -2.14
CA LEU A 135 -4.27 6.82 -2.75
C LEU A 135 -5.09 8.03 -3.25
N ARG A 136 -5.12 9.09 -2.45
CA ARG A 136 -6.05 10.21 -2.62
C ARG A 136 -5.62 11.14 -3.73
N ARG A 137 -4.35 11.58 -3.69
CA ARG A 137 -3.79 12.54 -4.63
C ARG A 137 -2.27 12.57 -4.54
N MET A 138 -1.67 13.14 -5.57
CA MET A 138 -0.27 13.52 -5.57
C MET A 138 -0.10 14.90 -6.21
N GLY A 139 1.01 15.54 -5.90
CA GLY A 139 1.50 16.72 -6.60
C GLY A 139 2.98 16.56 -6.89
N ALA A 140 3.45 17.15 -7.98
CA ALA A 140 4.85 17.21 -8.34
C ALA A 140 5.21 18.62 -8.80
N LEU A 141 6.43 19.04 -8.51
CA LEU A 141 6.98 20.30 -8.99
C LEU A 141 8.47 20.17 -9.31
N GLU A 142 8.96 21.02 -10.17
CA GLU A 142 10.36 21.10 -10.55
C GLU A 142 10.86 22.54 -10.41
N GLY A 143 12.12 22.70 -10.04
CA GLY A 143 12.75 24.01 -9.91
C GLY A 143 14.25 23.89 -9.65
N ASN A 144 14.97 25.00 -9.80
CA ASN A 144 16.41 25.06 -9.52
C ASN A 144 16.72 24.73 -8.05
N GLN A 145 15.80 25.05 -7.15
CA GLN A 145 15.84 24.70 -5.74
C GLN A 145 14.44 24.30 -5.29
N VAL A 146 14.32 23.10 -4.76
CA VAL A 146 13.08 22.58 -4.17
C VAL A 146 13.37 22.22 -2.72
N VAL A 147 12.53 22.68 -1.83
CA VAL A 147 12.59 22.37 -0.39
C VAL A 147 11.25 21.82 0.06
N SER A 148 11.26 21.02 1.10
CA SER A 148 10.05 20.47 1.67
C SER A 148 9.94 20.71 3.18
N TYR A 149 8.71 20.73 3.66
CA TYR A 149 8.39 20.78 5.07
C TYR A 149 7.26 19.80 5.37
N VAL A 150 7.36 19.11 6.48
CA VAL A 150 6.31 18.19 6.98
C VAL A 150 5.90 18.64 8.37
N HIS A 151 4.60 18.84 8.55
CA HIS A 151 4.01 19.20 9.84
C HIS A 151 3.42 17.95 10.52
N ASN A 152 3.56 17.89 11.87
CA ASN A 152 3.19 16.73 12.67
C ASN A 152 3.82 15.44 12.11
N ALA A 153 5.15 15.45 11.99
CA ALA A 153 5.89 14.34 11.43
C ALA A 153 5.62 13.04 12.21
N ALA A 154 5.23 12.01 11.47
CA ALA A 154 5.12 10.64 11.98
C ALA A 154 6.42 9.87 11.76
N ASP A 155 7.15 10.19 10.67
CA ASP A 155 8.48 9.70 10.34
C ASP A 155 9.16 10.72 9.41
N VAL A 156 10.40 10.44 8.99
CA VAL A 156 11.15 11.31 8.08
C VAL A 156 10.38 11.48 6.77
N GLY A 157 10.08 12.73 6.41
CA GLY A 157 9.34 13.05 5.20
C GLY A 157 7.85 12.65 5.21
N MET A 158 7.30 12.24 6.34
CA MET A 158 5.89 11.87 6.46
C MET A 158 5.21 12.52 7.66
N GLY A 159 3.97 12.96 7.48
CA GLY A 159 3.17 13.56 8.54
C GLY A 159 1.73 13.83 8.10
N THR A 160 1.08 14.77 8.76
CA THR A 160 -0.31 15.12 8.45
C THR A 160 -0.43 16.19 7.36
N ILE A 161 0.59 17.04 7.20
CA ILE A 161 0.65 18.06 6.16
C ILE A 161 2.05 18.03 5.53
N GLY A 162 2.11 18.03 4.22
CA GLY A 162 3.34 18.16 3.45
C GLY A 162 3.29 19.39 2.52
N VAL A 163 4.40 20.09 2.47
CA VAL A 163 4.58 21.30 1.63
C VAL A 163 5.90 21.21 0.90
#